data_6060be52f63cb864ef7a75b8895832bf
#
_entry.id   6060be52f63cb864ef7a75b8895832bf
#
_cell.length_a   1.000
_cell.length_b   1.000
_cell.length_c   1.000
_cell.angle_alpha   90.00
_cell.angle_beta   90.00
_cell.angle_gamma   90.00
#
_symmetry.space_group_name_H-M   'P 1'
#
loop_
_entity.id
_entity.type
_entity.pdbx_description
1 polymer ?
#
loop_
_entity_poly.entity_id
_entity_poly.type
_entity_poly.pdbx_seq_one_letter_code
_entity_poly.pdbx_strand_id
1 'polypeptide(L)'
;MGLLDLTAVELAGQIKSGKTTAVEAMEAVIANIDSKEEELNCYVTFDREAALSAAKEAQKKIEAGELTGPLAGVPIAIKDNMCTEGVLTTCSSKILGNFIPQFSSEAVKRI
;
A
#
# COMPACT_ATOMS: atom_id res chain seq x y z
N MET A 1 13.45 -15.02 -9.19
CA MET A 1 12.11 -14.74 -8.64
C MET A 1 12.18 -13.43 -7.86
N GLY A 2 11.46 -12.44 -8.32
CA GLY A 2 11.42 -11.12 -7.69
C GLY A 2 10.44 -11.08 -6.50
N LEU A 3 10.47 -9.99 -5.71
CA LEU A 3 9.54 -9.81 -4.59
C LEU A 3 8.06 -9.83 -5.03
N LEU A 4 7.77 -9.36 -6.24
CA LEU A 4 6.41 -9.31 -6.79
C LEU A 4 5.88 -10.64 -7.33
N ASP A 5 6.73 -11.67 -7.40
CA ASP A 5 6.32 -13.04 -7.80
C ASP A 5 5.84 -13.85 -6.59
N LEU A 6 6.09 -13.37 -5.38
CA LEU A 6 5.67 -14.00 -4.14
C LEU A 6 4.17 -13.79 -3.89
N THR A 7 3.55 -14.76 -3.24
CA THR A 7 2.23 -14.52 -2.64
C THR A 7 2.33 -13.51 -1.50
N ALA A 8 1.22 -12.84 -1.16
CA ALA A 8 1.20 -11.86 -0.07
C ALA A 8 1.67 -12.47 1.28
N VAL A 9 1.30 -13.73 1.54
CA VAL A 9 1.69 -14.44 2.77
C VAL A 9 3.20 -14.74 2.78
N GLU A 10 3.76 -15.16 1.65
CA GLU A 10 5.20 -15.40 1.51
C GLU A 10 6.00 -14.11 1.67
N LEU A 11 5.56 -13.02 1.05
CA LEU A 11 6.18 -11.70 1.19
C LEU A 11 6.16 -11.23 2.65
N ALA A 12 5.01 -11.32 3.32
CA ALA A 12 4.90 -10.99 4.74
C ALA A 12 5.83 -11.83 5.61
N GLY A 13 5.95 -13.14 5.31
CA GLY A 13 6.87 -14.05 5.98
C GLY A 13 8.34 -13.63 5.80
N GLN A 14 8.72 -13.21 4.59
CA GLN A 14 10.08 -12.71 4.33
C GLN A 14 10.36 -11.40 5.06
N ILE A 15 9.39 -10.48 5.12
CA ILE A 15 9.52 -9.22 5.86
C ILE A 15 9.69 -9.49 7.35
N LYS A 16 8.85 -10.35 7.93
CA LYS A 16 8.94 -10.72 9.36
C LYS A 16 10.25 -11.42 9.74
N SER A 17 10.80 -12.22 8.84
CA SER A 17 12.08 -12.90 9.07
C SER A 17 13.29 -12.01 8.82
N GLY A 18 13.11 -10.78 8.37
CA GLY A 18 14.19 -9.86 8.03
C GLY A 18 14.93 -10.19 6.72
N LYS A 19 14.38 -11.08 5.90
CA LYS A 19 14.95 -11.43 4.60
C LYS A 19 14.76 -10.32 3.56
N THR A 20 13.71 -9.53 3.71
CA THR A 20 13.44 -8.28 2.99
C THR A 20 12.74 -7.30 3.93
N THR A 21 12.46 -6.10 3.46
CA THR A 21 11.79 -5.06 4.25
C THR A 21 10.48 -4.60 3.58
N ALA A 22 9.58 -4.02 4.36
CA ALA A 22 8.37 -3.39 3.82
C ALA A 22 8.70 -2.25 2.85
N VAL A 23 9.83 -1.56 3.07
CA VAL A 23 10.31 -0.49 2.19
C VAL A 23 10.77 -1.05 0.85
N GLU A 24 11.59 -2.11 0.84
CA GLU A 24 12.02 -2.77 -0.41
C GLU A 24 10.82 -3.33 -1.20
N ALA A 25 9.83 -3.90 -0.50
CA ALA A 25 8.60 -4.36 -1.14
C ALA A 25 7.83 -3.21 -1.79
N MET A 26 7.70 -2.07 -1.11
CA MET A 26 7.04 -0.88 -1.67
C MET A 26 7.83 -0.29 -2.84
N GLU A 27 9.16 -0.22 -2.77
CA GLU A 27 10.01 0.24 -3.88
C GLU A 27 9.86 -0.65 -5.12
N ALA A 28 9.77 -1.96 -4.94
CA ALA A 28 9.53 -2.89 -6.04
C ALA A 28 8.15 -2.66 -6.70
N VAL A 29 7.11 -2.41 -5.90
CA VAL A 29 5.76 -2.05 -6.39
C VAL A 29 5.80 -0.74 -7.17
N ILE A 30 6.45 0.29 -6.63
CA ILE A 30 6.59 1.61 -7.28
C ILE A 30 7.29 1.48 -8.63
N ALA A 31 8.39 0.74 -8.69
CA ALA A 31 9.12 0.51 -9.93
C ALA A 31 8.26 -0.22 -10.98
N ASN A 32 7.42 -1.17 -10.55
CA ASN A 32 6.49 -1.86 -11.44
C ASN A 32 5.37 -0.93 -11.95
N ILE A 33 4.84 -0.05 -11.07
CA ILE A 33 3.88 0.98 -11.47
C ILE A 33 4.50 1.90 -12.50
N ASP A 34 5.70 2.44 -12.24
CA ASP A 34 6.40 3.35 -13.16
C ASP A 34 6.60 2.74 -14.56
N SER A 35 6.80 1.43 -14.62
CA SER A 35 7.02 0.74 -15.90
C SER A 35 5.74 0.46 -16.70
N LYS A 36 4.56 0.50 -16.09
CA LYS A 36 3.32 0.01 -16.69
C LYS A 36 2.15 1.00 -16.63
N GLU A 37 2.18 1.97 -15.73
CA GLU A 37 1.01 2.83 -15.46
C GLU A 37 0.63 3.70 -16.64
N GLU A 38 1.62 4.17 -17.42
CA GLU A 38 1.37 4.96 -18.64
C GLU A 38 0.50 4.20 -19.66
N GLU A 39 0.70 2.89 -19.74
CA GLU A 39 -0.09 2.01 -20.63
C GLU A 39 -1.41 1.57 -19.99
N LEU A 40 -1.37 1.18 -18.72
CA LEU A 40 -2.50 0.51 -18.05
C LEU A 40 -3.48 1.45 -17.37
N ASN A 41 -3.02 2.60 -16.87
CA ASN A 41 -3.84 3.60 -16.15
C ASN A 41 -4.67 2.97 -15.01
N CYS A 42 -4.02 2.19 -14.13
CA CYS A 42 -4.69 1.46 -13.07
C CYS A 42 -5.05 2.32 -11.86
N TYR A 43 -4.30 3.40 -11.62
CA TYR A 43 -4.43 4.23 -10.43
C TYR A 43 -5.06 5.58 -10.72
N VAL A 44 -6.14 5.92 -10.01
CA VAL A 44 -6.73 7.26 -10.03
C VAL A 44 -5.87 8.24 -9.22
N THR A 45 -5.37 7.77 -8.08
CA THR A 45 -4.48 8.54 -7.19
C THR A 45 -3.29 7.68 -6.81
N PHE A 46 -2.09 8.21 -6.99
CA PHE A 46 -0.86 7.56 -6.57
C PHE A 46 0.10 8.59 -5.97
N ASP A 47 0.33 8.51 -4.67
CA ASP A 47 1.29 9.32 -3.93
C ASP A 47 2.47 8.46 -3.49
N ARG A 48 3.56 8.57 -4.23
CA ARG A 48 4.80 7.83 -4.02
C ARG A 48 5.43 8.10 -2.65
N GLU A 49 5.47 9.37 -2.26
CA GLU A 49 6.10 9.78 -0.99
C GLU A 49 5.28 9.27 0.20
N ALA A 50 3.96 9.39 0.14
CA ALA A 50 3.08 8.86 1.16
C ALA A 50 3.18 7.33 1.28
N ALA A 51 3.26 6.61 0.15
CA ALA A 51 3.42 5.16 0.13
C ALA A 51 4.74 4.71 0.78
N LEU A 52 5.85 5.37 0.44
CA LEU A 52 7.16 5.09 1.04
C LEU A 52 7.21 5.45 2.54
N SER A 53 6.57 6.55 2.94
CA SER A 53 6.47 6.94 4.34
C SER A 53 5.69 5.90 5.15
N ALA A 54 4.55 5.44 4.63
CA ALA A 54 3.76 4.38 5.25
C ALA A 54 4.54 3.06 5.37
N ALA A 55 5.30 2.68 4.34
CA ALA A 55 6.14 1.49 4.37
C ALA A 55 7.23 1.58 5.46
N LYS A 56 7.87 2.75 5.62
CA LYS A 56 8.88 3.00 6.67
C LYS A 56 8.26 2.92 8.07
N GLU A 57 7.06 3.45 8.23
CA GLU A 57 6.34 3.36 9.52
C GLU A 57 5.93 1.93 9.84
N ALA A 58 5.40 1.20 8.85
CA ALA A 58 5.06 -0.21 9.00
C ALA A 58 6.29 -1.04 9.37
N GLN A 59 7.44 -0.81 8.73
CA GLN A 59 8.70 -1.49 9.04
C GLN A 59 9.12 -1.28 10.50
N LYS A 60 9.07 -0.05 11.00
CA LYS A 60 9.38 0.27 12.39
C LYS A 60 8.46 -0.48 13.37
N LYS A 61 7.16 -0.53 13.09
CA LYS A 61 6.18 -1.25 13.92
C LYS A 61 6.41 -2.76 13.91
N ILE A 62 6.82 -3.32 12.76
CA ILE A 62 7.17 -4.75 12.66
C ILE A 62 8.41 -5.05 13.51
N GLU A 63 9.45 -4.24 13.41
CA GLU A 63 10.68 -4.38 14.20
C GLU A 63 10.46 -4.22 15.70
N ALA A 64 9.53 -3.35 16.10
CA ALA A 64 9.11 -3.16 17.49
C ALA A 64 8.19 -4.28 18.02
N GLY A 65 7.73 -5.19 17.15
CA GLY A 65 6.76 -6.23 17.51
C GLY A 65 5.32 -5.74 17.70
N GLU A 66 5.02 -4.52 17.26
CA GLU A 66 3.68 -3.92 17.37
C GLU A 66 2.75 -4.34 16.22
N LEU A 67 3.31 -4.60 15.04
CA LEU A 67 2.58 -5.03 13.85
C LEU A 67 2.92 -6.49 13.52
N THR A 68 2.02 -7.41 13.88
CA THR A 68 2.23 -8.86 13.83
C THR A 68 1.26 -9.61 12.91
N GLY A 69 0.34 -8.90 12.26
CA GLY A 69 -0.68 -9.48 11.38
C GLY A 69 -0.09 -10.36 10.26
N PRO A 70 -0.90 -11.25 9.66
CA PRO A 70 -0.43 -12.20 8.64
C PRO A 70 0.05 -11.52 7.35
N LEU A 71 -0.35 -10.27 7.09
CA LEU A 71 0.03 -9.49 5.92
C LEU A 71 0.83 -8.23 6.29
N ALA A 72 1.42 -8.19 7.49
CA ALA A 72 2.17 -7.03 7.96
C ALA A 72 3.29 -6.64 6.99
N GLY A 73 3.28 -5.38 6.55
CA GLY A 73 4.27 -4.80 5.65
C GLY A 73 4.05 -5.06 4.16
N VAL A 74 3.02 -5.79 3.78
CA VAL A 74 2.69 -6.05 2.38
C VAL A 74 2.03 -4.81 1.75
N PRO A 75 2.54 -4.29 0.62
CA PRO A 75 1.88 -3.21 -0.11
C PRO A 75 0.50 -3.63 -0.62
N ILE A 76 -0.48 -2.74 -0.52
CA ILE A 76 -1.84 -2.99 -0.97
C ILE A 76 -2.36 -1.84 -1.83
N ALA A 77 -3.06 -2.16 -2.90
CA ALA A 77 -3.84 -1.21 -3.69
C ALA A 77 -5.28 -1.17 -3.16
N ILE A 78 -5.77 0.01 -2.83
CA ILE A 78 -7.13 0.22 -2.32
C ILE A 78 -7.99 0.81 -3.44
N LYS A 79 -9.15 0.21 -3.67
CA LYS A 79 -10.09 0.70 -4.68
C LYS A 79 -10.59 2.10 -4.32
N ASP A 80 -10.70 2.97 -5.33
CA ASP A 80 -11.09 4.38 -5.18
C ASP A 80 -12.55 4.61 -4.75
N ASN A 81 -13.27 3.58 -4.36
CA ASN A 81 -14.59 3.67 -3.72
C ASN A 81 -14.56 3.31 -2.22
N MET A 82 -13.38 3.08 -1.66
CA MET A 82 -13.20 2.78 -0.24
C MET A 82 -12.59 4.00 0.45
N CYS A 83 -13.33 4.62 1.36
CA CYS A 83 -12.85 5.79 2.09
C CYS A 83 -11.56 5.47 2.85
N THR A 84 -10.53 6.25 2.58
CA THR A 84 -9.23 6.19 3.24
C THR A 84 -8.92 7.59 3.80
N GLU A 85 -8.80 7.69 5.12
CA GLU A 85 -8.56 8.96 5.80
C GLU A 85 -7.32 9.68 5.23
N GLY A 86 -7.51 10.94 4.87
CA GLY A 86 -6.45 11.79 4.33
C GLY A 86 -6.04 11.50 2.89
N VAL A 87 -6.68 10.54 2.21
CA VAL A 87 -6.37 10.16 0.82
C VAL A 87 -7.54 10.48 -0.09
N LEU A 88 -7.27 11.16 -1.22
CA LEU A 88 -8.30 11.47 -2.21
C LEU A 88 -9.08 10.21 -2.62
N THR A 89 -10.40 10.24 -2.44
CA THR A 89 -11.30 9.13 -2.75
C THR A 89 -12.44 9.65 -3.62
N THR A 90 -12.43 9.30 -4.91
CA THR A 90 -13.27 9.96 -5.89
C THR A 90 -14.46 9.13 -6.38
N CYS A 91 -14.44 7.83 -6.16
CA CYS A 91 -15.42 6.89 -6.76
C CYS A 91 -15.52 7.07 -8.28
N SER A 92 -14.45 7.51 -8.93
CA SER A 92 -14.42 7.91 -10.36
C SER A 92 -15.45 8.99 -10.73
N SER A 93 -15.90 9.79 -9.76
CA SER A 93 -16.90 10.86 -9.94
C SER A 93 -16.22 12.22 -9.92
N LYS A 94 -16.57 13.08 -10.89
CA LYS A 94 -16.10 14.47 -10.93
C LYS A 94 -16.61 15.29 -9.73
N ILE A 95 -17.78 14.95 -9.18
CA ILE A 95 -18.33 15.59 -7.99
C ILE A 95 -17.43 15.36 -6.78
N LEU A 96 -16.81 14.20 -6.67
CA LEU A 96 -15.90 13.82 -5.59
C LEU A 96 -14.41 14.05 -5.96
N GLY A 97 -14.13 14.77 -7.03
CA GLY A 97 -12.78 14.98 -7.54
C GLY A 97 -11.81 15.65 -6.56
N ASN A 98 -12.32 16.25 -5.48
CA ASN A 98 -11.52 16.86 -4.41
C ASN A 98 -11.90 16.32 -3.01
N PHE A 99 -12.61 15.20 -2.94
CA PHE A 99 -13.05 14.64 -1.67
C PHE A 99 -11.93 13.87 -0.97
N ILE A 100 -11.54 14.38 0.19
CA ILE A 100 -10.59 13.73 1.09
C ILE A 100 -11.33 13.31 2.35
N PRO A 101 -11.59 12.00 2.56
CA PRO A 101 -12.31 11.51 3.72
C PRO A 101 -11.60 11.86 5.04
N GLN A 102 -12.39 12.16 6.06
CA GLN A 102 -11.91 12.36 7.44
C GLN A 102 -11.99 11.06 8.27
N PHE A 103 -12.25 9.94 7.62
CA PHE A 103 -12.31 8.61 8.22
C PHE A 103 -11.93 7.55 7.20
N SER A 104 -11.47 6.41 7.70
CA SER A 104 -11.28 5.21 6.88
C SER A 104 -12.45 4.25 7.05
N SER A 105 -12.84 3.57 5.97
CA SER A 105 -13.80 2.48 6.04
C SER A 105 -13.28 1.36 6.95
N GLU A 106 -14.18 0.57 7.53
CA GLU A 106 -13.81 -0.54 8.40
C GLU A 106 -12.87 -1.55 7.70
N ALA A 107 -13.09 -1.80 6.41
CA ALA A 107 -12.22 -2.67 5.62
C ALA A 107 -10.79 -2.12 5.55
N VAL A 108 -10.63 -0.82 5.28
CA VAL A 108 -9.31 -0.15 5.22
C VAL A 108 -8.60 -0.16 6.58
N LYS A 109 -9.35 -0.03 7.69
CA LYS A 109 -8.76 -0.09 9.04
C LYS A 109 -8.20 -1.45 9.41
N ARG A 110 -8.73 -2.51 8.80
CA ARG A 110 -8.35 -3.90 9.12
C ARG A 110 -7.20 -4.44 8.28
N ILE A 111 -6.81 -3.73 7.25
CA ILE A 111 -5.67 -4.07 6.39
C ILE A 111 -4.46 -3.22 6.70
#